data_2fa7a9517c3cc23171ca5718d13dae2c
#
_entry.id   2fa7a9517c3cc23171ca5718d13dae2c
#
_cell.length_a   1.000
_cell.length_b   1.000
_cell.length_c   1.000
_cell.angle_alpha   90.00
_cell.angle_beta   90.00
_cell.angle_gamma   90.00
#
_symmetry.space_group_name_H-M   'P 1'
#
loop_
_entity.id
_entity.type
_entity.pdbx_description
1 polymer ?
#
loop_
_entity_poly.entity_id
_entity_poly.type
_entity_poly.pdbx_seq_one_letter_code
_entity_poly.pdbx_strand_id
1 'polypeptide(L)'
;FLIFSIIMLFFGMFYFISFDVIQRQEKSIYTKISVITRESSSDAIVNLQQGLEQAAYDMDIEMSLLTLTEQNNAQEQQKLIEREINSGAEAIIIMPVQNEELKDTIEKASEKIPIICMGSCIQSNAVSANILVQDEEMGKELAKRIFVKGVFNKKVLLLESSLQCDSINKRKNALLSILENRTACMIKQNFEISSDAVKNLEQIIQNTEPDVIIALEPTVLDVTAEAVKRLQKNNIMVYGFGMTTKTPSYIEKDDITGSVIQNDFNLGYLSMRKAMEILDKIEDKEEGMIDYAFVNGHNMYTKENQR
;
A
#
# COMPACT_ATOMS: atom_id res chain seq x y z
N PHE A 1 14.76 -67.70 -21.69
CA PHE A 1 13.86 -67.25 -20.62
C PHE A 1 14.58 -66.34 -19.61
N LEU A 2 15.77 -66.72 -19.11
CA LEU A 2 16.51 -66.00 -18.11
C LEU A 2 16.94 -64.58 -18.56
N ILE A 3 17.39 -64.42 -19.79
CA ILE A 3 17.82 -63.15 -20.37
C ILE A 3 16.64 -62.19 -20.53
N PHE A 4 15.48 -62.68 -20.91
CA PHE A 4 14.27 -61.87 -21.04
C PHE A 4 13.75 -61.35 -19.68
N SER A 5 13.85 -62.19 -18.64
CA SER A 5 13.49 -61.80 -17.26
C SER A 5 14.40 -60.73 -16.72
N ILE A 6 15.70 -60.77 -17.02
CA ILE A 6 16.69 -59.77 -16.60
C ILE A 6 16.45 -58.42 -17.31
N ILE A 7 16.14 -58.45 -18.59
CA ILE A 7 15.80 -57.25 -19.37
C ILE A 7 14.52 -56.59 -18.85
N MET A 8 13.50 -57.37 -18.51
CA MET A 8 12.26 -56.83 -17.91
C MET A 8 12.48 -56.20 -16.54
N LEU A 9 13.35 -56.80 -15.72
CA LEU A 9 13.74 -56.23 -14.42
C LEU A 9 14.49 -54.90 -14.57
N PHE A 10 15.39 -54.82 -15.55
CA PHE A 10 16.09 -53.56 -15.86
C PHE A 10 15.17 -52.45 -16.36
N PHE A 11 14.20 -52.80 -17.24
CA PHE A 11 13.20 -51.83 -17.69
C PHE A 11 12.25 -51.40 -16.57
N GLY A 12 11.85 -52.31 -15.70
CA GLY A 12 11.04 -52.01 -14.52
C GLY A 12 11.77 -51.08 -13.52
N MET A 13 13.05 -51.38 -13.28
CA MET A 13 13.87 -50.54 -12.39
C MET A 13 14.17 -49.16 -13.01
N PHE A 14 14.38 -49.10 -14.34
CA PHE A 14 14.55 -47.83 -15.06
C PHE A 14 13.24 -46.99 -15.05
N TYR A 15 12.10 -47.67 -15.21
CA TYR A 15 10.79 -47.02 -15.13
C TYR A 15 10.50 -46.49 -13.73
N PHE A 16 10.84 -47.24 -12.67
CA PHE A 16 10.71 -46.78 -11.27
C PHE A 16 11.63 -45.61 -10.96
N ILE A 17 12.88 -45.66 -11.39
CA ILE A 17 13.86 -44.58 -11.20
C ILE A 17 13.44 -43.34 -11.99
N SER A 18 12.95 -43.51 -13.23
CA SER A 18 12.44 -42.40 -14.02
C SER A 18 11.15 -41.82 -13.47
N PHE A 19 10.29 -42.65 -12.89
CA PHE A 19 9.05 -42.21 -12.25
C PHE A 19 9.33 -41.45 -10.93
N ASP A 20 10.31 -41.90 -10.14
CA ASP A 20 10.75 -41.20 -8.93
C ASP A 20 11.46 -39.87 -9.26
N VAL A 21 12.18 -39.81 -10.38
CA VAL A 21 12.82 -38.57 -10.85
C VAL A 21 11.79 -37.60 -11.44
N ILE A 22 10.72 -38.09 -12.08
CA ILE A 22 9.63 -37.28 -12.63
C ILE A 22 8.65 -36.86 -11.51
N GLN A 23 8.45 -37.67 -10.47
CA GLN A 23 7.65 -37.31 -9.30
C GLN A 23 8.42 -36.49 -8.24
N ARG A 24 9.72 -36.38 -8.34
CA ARG A 24 10.40 -35.21 -7.77
C ARG A 24 10.07 -34.03 -8.71
N GLN A 25 8.80 -33.61 -8.75
CA GLN A 25 8.52 -32.20 -9.03
C GLN A 25 9.58 -31.44 -8.26
N GLU A 26 10.37 -30.67 -8.97
CA GLU A 26 11.26 -29.69 -8.37
C GLU A 26 10.41 -29.00 -7.30
N LYS A 27 10.61 -29.38 -6.03
CA LYS A 27 10.09 -28.59 -4.93
C LYS A 27 10.71 -27.25 -5.22
N SER A 28 9.88 -26.27 -5.58
CA SER A 28 10.36 -24.94 -5.90
C SER A 28 11.43 -24.61 -4.87
N ILE A 29 12.65 -24.34 -5.33
CA ILE A 29 13.77 -23.97 -4.47
C ILE A 29 13.44 -22.64 -3.79
N TYR A 30 12.47 -21.91 -4.35
CA TYR A 30 12.03 -20.59 -3.94
C TYR A 30 10.82 -20.69 -3.04
N THR A 31 10.89 -19.97 -1.91
CA THR A 31 9.74 -19.75 -1.03
C THR A 31 8.70 -18.89 -1.75
N LYS A 32 7.43 -19.31 -1.74
CA LYS A 32 6.34 -18.58 -2.40
C LYS A 32 5.66 -17.64 -1.45
N ILE A 33 5.75 -16.33 -1.73
CA ILE A 33 5.07 -15.29 -0.95
C ILE A 33 4.14 -14.49 -1.86
N SER A 34 2.88 -14.40 -1.47
CA SER A 34 1.89 -13.59 -2.18
C SER A 34 1.69 -12.26 -1.46
N VAL A 35 1.72 -11.17 -2.23
CA VAL A 35 1.48 -9.80 -1.76
C VAL A 35 0.15 -9.32 -2.33
N ILE A 36 -0.80 -8.94 -1.47
CA ILE A 36 -2.13 -8.48 -1.88
C ILE A 36 -2.27 -7.01 -1.42
N THR A 37 -2.30 -6.08 -2.38
CA THR A 37 -2.49 -4.66 -2.08
C THR A 37 -3.97 -4.28 -2.10
N ARG A 38 -4.30 -3.12 -1.55
CA ARG A 38 -5.64 -2.51 -1.64
C ARG A 38 -5.79 -1.60 -2.84
N GLU A 39 -4.68 -1.25 -3.47
CA GLU A 39 -4.66 -0.31 -4.58
C GLU A 39 -5.09 -1.00 -5.88
N SER A 40 -5.80 -0.28 -6.73
CA SER A 40 -6.15 -0.71 -8.09
C SER A 40 -5.21 -0.09 -9.14
N SER A 41 -4.41 0.91 -8.77
CA SER A 41 -3.48 1.61 -9.65
C SER A 41 -2.03 1.22 -9.38
N SER A 42 -1.31 0.78 -10.41
CA SER A 42 0.12 0.52 -10.33
C SER A 42 0.95 1.80 -10.08
N ASP A 43 0.50 2.97 -10.53
CA ASP A 43 1.20 4.24 -10.36
C ASP A 43 1.38 4.62 -8.87
N ALA A 44 0.43 4.21 -8.02
CA ALA A 44 0.47 4.49 -6.58
C ALA A 44 1.39 3.57 -5.79
N ILE A 45 1.82 2.43 -6.37
CA ILE A 45 2.59 1.40 -5.67
C ILE A 45 3.98 1.13 -6.27
N VAL A 46 4.45 1.94 -7.22
CA VAL A 46 5.74 1.71 -7.91
C VAL A 46 6.91 1.55 -6.94
N ASN A 47 7.06 2.47 -5.98
CA ASN A 47 8.15 2.41 -5.00
C ASN A 47 7.99 1.21 -4.05
N LEU A 48 6.77 0.89 -3.64
CA LEU A 48 6.45 -0.29 -2.84
C LEU A 48 6.84 -1.58 -3.59
N GLN A 49 6.45 -1.67 -4.86
CA GLN A 49 6.79 -2.80 -5.72
C GLN A 49 8.30 -2.97 -5.86
N GLN A 50 9.04 -1.89 -6.08
CA GLN A 50 10.50 -1.94 -6.15
C GLN A 50 11.13 -2.49 -4.87
N GLY A 51 10.63 -2.08 -3.70
CA GLY A 51 11.09 -2.61 -2.41
C GLY A 51 10.79 -4.10 -2.24
N LEU A 52 9.58 -4.52 -2.62
CA LEU A 52 9.17 -5.93 -2.60
C LEU A 52 10.02 -6.78 -3.56
N GLU A 53 10.23 -6.31 -4.80
CA GLU A 53 11.03 -7.01 -5.81
C GLU A 53 12.50 -7.12 -5.41
N GLN A 54 13.07 -6.06 -4.82
CA GLN A 54 14.44 -6.10 -4.32
C GLN A 54 14.59 -7.11 -3.19
N ALA A 55 13.66 -7.13 -2.24
CA ALA A 55 13.67 -8.10 -1.15
C ALA A 55 13.48 -9.54 -1.66
N ALA A 56 12.58 -9.74 -2.63
CA ALA A 56 12.38 -11.05 -3.26
C ALA A 56 13.64 -11.55 -3.97
N TYR A 57 14.36 -10.65 -4.65
CA TYR A 57 15.65 -10.98 -5.28
C TYR A 57 16.73 -11.32 -4.24
N ASP A 58 16.86 -10.51 -3.18
CA ASP A 58 17.90 -10.69 -2.16
C ASP A 58 17.73 -11.98 -1.33
N MET A 59 16.48 -12.50 -1.25
CA MET A 59 16.12 -13.65 -0.40
C MET A 59 15.64 -14.87 -1.21
N ASP A 60 15.82 -14.88 -2.53
CA ASP A 60 15.41 -15.98 -3.41
C ASP A 60 13.91 -16.36 -3.26
N ILE A 61 13.03 -15.36 -3.28
CA ILE A 61 11.58 -15.52 -3.12
C ILE A 61 10.88 -15.53 -4.49
N GLU A 62 9.97 -16.47 -4.70
CA GLU A 62 8.98 -16.42 -5.76
C GLU A 62 7.80 -15.56 -5.30
N MET A 63 7.76 -14.29 -5.74
CA MET A 63 6.75 -13.32 -5.34
C MET A 63 5.60 -13.24 -6.35
N SER A 64 4.37 -13.24 -5.84
CA SER A 64 3.16 -12.84 -6.58
C SER A 64 2.64 -11.52 -6.05
N LEU A 65 2.60 -10.47 -6.88
CA LEU A 65 2.02 -9.17 -6.52
C LEU A 65 0.62 -9.04 -7.14
N LEU A 66 -0.37 -8.82 -6.30
CA LEU A 66 -1.79 -8.78 -6.66
C LEU A 66 -2.39 -7.44 -6.26
N THR A 67 -2.96 -6.74 -7.24
CA THR A 67 -3.73 -5.53 -7.05
C THR A 67 -5.22 -5.82 -7.20
N LEU A 68 -6.07 -4.99 -6.61
CA LEU A 68 -7.51 -5.13 -6.78
C LEU A 68 -7.94 -4.59 -8.16
N THR A 69 -8.99 -5.18 -8.72
CA THR A 69 -9.64 -4.66 -9.93
C THR A 69 -10.40 -3.36 -9.63
N GLU A 70 -11.08 -3.35 -8.48
CA GLU A 70 -11.76 -2.18 -7.94
C GLU A 70 -11.13 -1.80 -6.60
N GLN A 71 -10.77 -0.54 -6.46
CA GLN A 71 -10.21 -0.01 -5.23
C GLN A 71 -11.13 -0.31 -4.05
N ASN A 72 -10.57 -0.80 -2.93
CA ASN A 72 -11.29 -1.06 -1.68
C ASN A 72 -12.31 -2.20 -1.71
N ASN A 73 -12.22 -3.11 -2.64
CA ASN A 73 -13.09 -4.27 -2.71
C ASN A 73 -12.66 -5.37 -1.73
N ALA A 74 -13.27 -5.38 -0.53
CA ALA A 74 -12.95 -6.37 0.52
C ALA A 74 -13.28 -7.79 0.08
N GLN A 75 -14.37 -8.00 -0.68
CA GLN A 75 -14.76 -9.33 -1.17
C GLN A 75 -13.76 -9.86 -2.20
N GLU A 76 -13.20 -8.99 -3.04
CA GLU A 76 -12.13 -9.36 -3.97
C GLU A 76 -10.88 -9.76 -3.18
N GLN A 77 -10.50 -8.98 -2.16
CA GLN A 77 -9.36 -9.30 -1.30
C GLN A 77 -9.51 -10.65 -0.58
N GLN A 78 -10.70 -10.97 -0.08
CA GLN A 78 -11.01 -12.27 0.50
C GLN A 78 -10.78 -13.42 -0.48
N LYS A 79 -11.29 -13.28 -1.71
CA LYS A 79 -11.10 -14.29 -2.77
C LYS A 79 -9.63 -14.46 -3.16
N LEU A 80 -8.87 -13.36 -3.19
CA LEU A 80 -7.44 -13.41 -3.47
C LEU A 80 -6.69 -14.17 -2.37
N ILE A 81 -6.97 -13.93 -1.10
CA ILE A 81 -6.37 -14.67 0.02
C ILE A 81 -6.61 -16.19 -0.15
N GLU A 82 -7.86 -16.59 -0.35
CA GLU A 82 -8.22 -18.00 -0.51
C GLU A 82 -7.53 -18.62 -1.74
N ARG A 83 -7.48 -17.90 -2.85
CA ARG A 83 -6.83 -18.36 -4.09
C ARG A 83 -5.33 -18.57 -3.88
N GLU A 84 -4.64 -17.65 -3.25
CA GLU A 84 -3.19 -17.72 -3.07
C GLU A 84 -2.80 -18.85 -2.11
N ILE A 85 -3.57 -19.08 -1.03
CA ILE A 85 -3.38 -20.25 -0.16
C ILE A 85 -3.52 -21.55 -0.97
N ASN A 86 -4.56 -21.65 -1.80
CA ASN A 86 -4.79 -22.84 -2.62
C ASN A 86 -3.75 -23.02 -3.73
N SER A 87 -3.08 -21.94 -4.14
CA SER A 87 -2.00 -21.94 -5.12
C SER A 87 -0.63 -22.26 -4.51
N GLY A 88 -0.57 -22.49 -3.19
CA GLY A 88 0.63 -22.92 -2.48
C GLY A 88 1.50 -21.77 -1.99
N ALA A 89 0.93 -20.60 -1.73
CA ALA A 89 1.64 -19.53 -1.01
C ALA A 89 2.01 -20.02 0.40
N GLU A 90 3.25 -19.76 0.82
CA GLU A 90 3.77 -20.12 2.14
C GLU A 90 3.57 -18.99 3.16
N ALA A 91 3.43 -17.75 2.69
CA ALA A 91 2.99 -16.60 3.48
C ALA A 91 2.20 -15.62 2.61
N ILE A 92 1.36 -14.79 3.24
CA ILE A 92 0.68 -13.67 2.58
C ILE A 92 1.05 -12.38 3.29
N ILE A 93 1.49 -11.40 2.49
CA ILE A 93 1.62 -10.00 2.90
C ILE A 93 0.38 -9.27 2.38
N ILE A 94 -0.35 -8.61 3.25
CA ILE A 94 -1.60 -7.93 2.88
C ILE A 94 -1.60 -6.47 3.30
N MET A 95 -2.01 -5.59 2.37
CA MET A 95 -2.42 -4.22 2.68
C MET A 95 -3.96 -4.21 2.77
N PRO A 96 -4.55 -4.30 3.97
CA PRO A 96 -5.97 -4.53 4.11
C PRO A 96 -6.82 -3.31 3.74
N VAL A 97 -7.98 -3.53 3.12
CA VAL A 97 -8.95 -2.48 2.75
C VAL A 97 -9.83 -2.06 3.92
N GLN A 98 -10.43 -3.02 4.63
CA GLN A 98 -11.29 -2.77 5.79
C GLN A 98 -11.00 -3.78 6.89
N ASN A 99 -10.99 -3.32 8.14
CA ASN A 99 -10.64 -4.20 9.24
C ASN A 99 -11.71 -5.25 9.53
N GLU A 100 -12.97 -4.84 9.66
CA GLU A 100 -14.06 -5.72 10.12
C GLU A 100 -14.40 -6.82 9.10
N GLU A 101 -14.49 -6.47 7.81
CA GLU A 101 -14.90 -7.43 6.78
C GLU A 101 -13.83 -8.51 6.50
N LEU A 102 -12.55 -8.19 6.70
CA LEU A 102 -11.44 -9.11 6.44
C LEU A 102 -11.04 -9.96 7.63
N LYS A 103 -11.45 -9.59 8.84
CA LYS A 103 -11.00 -10.21 10.08
C LYS A 103 -11.20 -11.73 10.07
N ASP A 104 -12.42 -12.18 9.83
CA ASP A 104 -12.74 -13.62 9.83
C ASP A 104 -11.95 -14.39 8.77
N THR A 105 -11.73 -13.77 7.60
CA THR A 105 -10.96 -14.39 6.52
C THR A 105 -9.49 -14.52 6.89
N ILE A 106 -8.91 -13.48 7.50
CA ILE A 106 -7.52 -13.49 7.96
C ILE A 106 -7.32 -14.47 9.11
N GLU A 107 -8.25 -14.57 10.06
CA GLU A 107 -8.18 -15.54 11.15
C GLU A 107 -8.16 -16.97 10.61
N LYS A 108 -9.03 -17.31 9.66
CA LYS A 108 -9.03 -18.62 8.99
C LYS A 108 -7.78 -18.88 8.14
N ALA A 109 -7.26 -17.85 7.49
CA ALA A 109 -6.04 -17.95 6.69
C ALA A 109 -4.80 -18.18 7.55
N SER A 110 -4.73 -17.52 8.72
CA SER A 110 -3.60 -17.61 9.65
C SER A 110 -3.47 -19.00 10.32
N GLU A 111 -4.54 -19.79 10.34
CA GLU A 111 -4.47 -21.19 10.75
C GLU A 111 -3.65 -22.07 9.79
N LYS A 112 -3.45 -21.61 8.57
CA LYS A 112 -2.77 -22.35 7.49
C LYS A 112 -1.39 -21.83 7.20
N ILE A 113 -1.23 -20.52 7.08
CA ILE A 113 0.01 -19.85 6.71
C ILE A 113 0.16 -18.50 7.44
N PRO A 114 1.38 -17.98 7.65
CA PRO A 114 1.60 -16.66 8.21
C PRO A 114 0.94 -15.55 7.39
N ILE A 115 0.31 -14.61 8.08
CA ILE A 115 -0.28 -13.40 7.49
C ILE A 115 0.43 -12.18 8.08
N ILE A 116 1.00 -11.35 7.21
CA ILE A 116 1.70 -10.12 7.56
C ILE A 116 0.88 -8.93 7.06
N CYS A 117 0.49 -8.03 7.95
CA CYS A 117 -0.14 -6.77 7.56
C CYS A 117 0.90 -5.71 7.23
N MET A 118 0.70 -5.01 6.11
CA MET A 118 1.59 -3.99 5.57
C MET A 118 0.87 -2.64 5.43
N GLY A 119 1.44 -1.57 6.00
CA GLY A 119 0.96 -0.20 5.89
C GLY A 119 -0.35 0.10 6.63
N SER A 120 -1.11 -0.89 7.00
CA SER A 120 -2.33 -0.80 7.81
C SER A 120 -2.51 -2.08 8.59
N CYS A 121 -3.20 -2.06 9.72
CA CYS A 121 -3.38 -3.25 10.56
C CYS A 121 -4.83 -3.71 10.61
N ILE A 122 -5.00 -4.99 10.97
CA ILE A 122 -6.27 -5.57 11.37
C ILE A 122 -6.17 -5.91 12.85
N GLN A 123 -7.20 -5.56 13.62
CA GLN A 123 -7.27 -5.83 15.05
C GLN A 123 -7.58 -7.32 15.30
N SER A 124 -6.55 -8.15 15.11
CA SER A 124 -6.61 -9.60 15.34
C SER A 124 -5.27 -10.11 15.84
N ASN A 125 -5.31 -10.99 16.85
CA ASN A 125 -4.12 -11.68 17.35
C ASN A 125 -3.65 -12.80 16.39
N ALA A 126 -4.38 -13.06 15.34
CA ALA A 126 -4.05 -14.06 14.33
C ALA A 126 -3.03 -13.56 13.30
N VAL A 127 -2.84 -12.24 13.20
CA VAL A 127 -1.82 -11.65 12.33
C VAL A 127 -0.42 -11.94 12.89
N SER A 128 0.45 -12.49 12.05
CA SER A 128 1.79 -12.91 12.47
C SER A 128 2.74 -11.73 12.71
N ALA A 129 2.59 -10.66 11.95
CA ALA A 129 3.33 -9.40 12.13
C ALA A 129 2.61 -8.22 11.46
N ASN A 130 2.95 -7.00 11.92
CA ASN A 130 2.52 -5.74 11.33
C ASN A 130 3.75 -4.89 10.99
N ILE A 131 3.87 -4.44 9.75
CA ILE A 131 4.83 -3.44 9.32
C ILE A 131 4.04 -2.16 9.06
N LEU A 132 4.16 -1.22 9.97
CA LEU A 132 3.30 -0.04 10.05
C LEU A 132 4.07 1.25 9.75
N VAL A 133 3.32 2.27 9.41
CA VAL A 133 3.78 3.64 9.21
C VAL A 133 3.36 4.49 10.42
N GLN A 134 4.05 5.59 10.66
CA GLN A 134 3.72 6.55 11.73
C GLN A 134 2.55 7.46 11.32
N ASP A 135 1.38 6.88 11.06
CA ASP A 135 0.25 7.56 10.46
C ASP A 135 -0.24 8.78 11.25
N GLU A 136 -0.27 8.69 12.58
CA GLU A 136 -0.65 9.83 13.42
C GLU A 136 0.35 10.98 13.33
N GLU A 137 1.65 10.66 13.31
CA GLU A 137 2.70 11.68 13.18
C GLU A 137 2.69 12.30 11.78
N MET A 138 2.42 11.52 10.73
CA MET A 138 2.21 12.04 9.38
C MET A 138 1.04 13.04 9.34
N GLY A 139 -0.09 12.71 9.97
CA GLY A 139 -1.24 13.60 10.08
C GLY A 139 -0.91 14.91 10.79
N LYS A 140 -0.20 14.82 11.92
CA LYS A 140 0.27 15.98 12.70
C LYS A 140 1.27 16.83 11.90
N GLU A 141 2.19 16.18 11.18
CA GLU A 141 3.19 16.89 10.37
C GLU A 141 2.53 17.70 9.25
N LEU A 142 1.60 17.09 8.49
CA LEU A 142 0.88 17.83 7.45
C LEU A 142 0.11 19.01 8.04
N ALA A 143 -0.58 18.82 9.16
CA ALA A 143 -1.31 19.88 9.83
C ALA A 143 -0.40 21.03 10.27
N LYS A 144 0.79 20.74 10.82
CA LYS A 144 1.80 21.75 11.19
C LYS A 144 2.27 22.54 9.96
N ARG A 145 2.53 21.88 8.83
CA ARG A 145 2.97 22.55 7.58
C ARG A 145 1.91 23.49 7.04
N ILE A 146 0.66 23.06 7.03
CA ILE A 146 -0.48 23.88 6.64
C ILE A 146 -0.65 25.06 7.61
N PHE A 147 -0.54 24.80 8.91
CA PHE A 147 -0.69 25.83 9.96
C PHE A 147 0.35 26.96 9.82
N VAL A 148 1.63 26.63 9.60
CA VAL A 148 2.70 27.62 9.41
C VAL A 148 2.45 28.54 8.23
N LYS A 149 1.69 28.11 7.21
CA LYS A 149 1.31 28.91 6.04
C LYS A 149 0.11 29.84 6.30
N GLY A 150 -0.42 29.88 7.52
CA GLY A 150 -1.41 30.88 7.92
C GLY A 150 -2.84 30.53 7.52
N VAL A 151 -3.37 29.40 7.99
CA VAL A 151 -4.73 28.91 7.64
C VAL A 151 -5.87 29.47 8.51
N PHE A 152 -5.60 30.33 9.48
CA PHE A 152 -6.59 30.80 10.47
C PHE A 152 -7.87 31.42 9.86
N ASN A 153 -7.77 32.02 8.71
CA ASN A 153 -8.90 32.64 8.00
C ASN A 153 -9.15 31.99 6.64
N LYS A 154 -8.74 30.73 6.49
CA LYS A 154 -8.83 29.99 5.23
C LYS A 154 -9.99 29.01 5.24
N LYS A 155 -10.64 28.88 4.10
CA LYS A 155 -11.62 27.85 3.82
C LYS A 155 -10.87 26.58 3.36
N VAL A 156 -10.99 25.51 4.13
CA VAL A 156 -10.32 24.24 3.84
C VAL A 156 -11.32 23.22 3.33
N LEU A 157 -11.00 22.60 2.21
CA LEU A 157 -11.72 21.45 1.65
C LEU A 157 -10.88 20.19 1.96
N LEU A 158 -11.41 19.31 2.78
CA LEU A 158 -10.85 17.99 3.04
C LEU A 158 -11.58 16.98 2.14
N LEU A 159 -10.83 16.35 1.25
CA LEU A 159 -11.34 15.26 0.41
C LEU A 159 -11.17 13.96 1.20
N GLU A 160 -12.27 13.48 1.73
CA GLU A 160 -12.32 12.24 2.48
C GLU A 160 -12.39 11.06 1.50
N SER A 161 -11.53 10.09 1.73
CA SER A 161 -11.56 8.83 1.00
C SER A 161 -12.77 7.99 1.41
N SER A 162 -13.31 7.23 0.49
CA SER A 162 -14.22 6.11 0.80
C SER A 162 -13.49 4.96 1.53
N LEU A 163 -12.15 5.00 1.53
CA LEU A 163 -11.30 4.06 2.25
C LEU A 163 -11.47 4.18 3.76
N GLN A 164 -12.00 3.14 4.37
CA GLN A 164 -12.09 3.02 5.82
C GLN A 164 -10.95 2.17 6.40
N CYS A 165 -9.72 2.36 5.93
CA CYS A 165 -8.58 1.67 6.50
C CYS A 165 -8.01 2.43 7.71
N ASP A 166 -7.40 1.70 8.62
CA ASP A 166 -6.85 2.22 9.89
C ASP A 166 -5.84 3.36 9.65
N SER A 167 -4.93 3.21 8.69
CA SER A 167 -3.90 4.20 8.37
C SER A 167 -4.48 5.55 7.95
N ILE A 168 -5.46 5.59 7.03
CA ILE A 168 -6.09 6.84 6.58
C ILE A 168 -6.88 7.49 7.70
N ASN A 169 -7.58 6.69 8.52
CA ASN A 169 -8.33 7.21 9.66
C ASN A 169 -7.41 7.84 10.71
N LYS A 170 -6.25 7.24 11.01
CA LYS A 170 -5.25 7.80 11.92
C LYS A 170 -4.68 9.12 11.39
N ARG A 171 -4.27 9.18 10.12
CA ARG A 171 -3.81 10.42 9.45
C ARG A 171 -4.86 11.52 9.53
N LYS A 172 -6.10 11.20 9.13
CA LYS A 172 -7.23 12.14 9.16
C LYS A 172 -7.50 12.67 10.55
N ASN A 173 -7.63 11.79 11.54
CA ASN A 173 -7.97 12.19 12.91
C ASN A 173 -6.87 13.06 13.54
N ALA A 174 -5.60 12.70 13.32
CA ALA A 174 -4.47 13.48 13.80
C ALA A 174 -4.40 14.87 13.13
N LEU A 175 -4.64 14.94 11.82
CA LEU A 175 -4.73 16.21 11.07
C LEU A 175 -5.86 17.09 11.59
N LEU A 176 -7.08 16.54 11.72
CA LEU A 176 -8.26 17.26 12.19
C LEU A 176 -8.10 17.78 13.63
N SER A 177 -7.46 17.00 14.51
CA SER A 177 -7.20 17.43 15.91
C SER A 177 -6.45 18.76 16.01
N ILE A 178 -5.68 19.11 14.98
CA ILE A 178 -4.92 20.36 14.91
C ILE A 178 -5.67 21.44 14.12
N LEU A 179 -6.31 21.09 12.99
CA LEU A 179 -6.84 22.08 12.05
C LEU A 179 -8.31 22.44 12.26
N GLU A 180 -9.16 21.53 12.75
CA GLU A 180 -10.62 21.69 12.73
C GLU A 180 -11.12 22.95 13.41
N ASN A 181 -10.49 23.32 14.53
CA ASN A 181 -10.85 24.54 15.30
C ASN A 181 -9.96 25.75 14.99
N ARG A 182 -9.17 25.70 13.93
CA ARG A 182 -8.16 26.72 13.59
C ARG A 182 -8.29 27.27 12.17
N THR A 183 -9.30 26.83 11.44
CA THR A 183 -9.64 27.29 10.10
C THR A 183 -10.91 28.11 10.12
N ALA A 184 -11.14 28.98 9.14
CA ALA A 184 -12.38 29.74 9.04
C ALA A 184 -13.58 28.82 8.77
N CYS A 185 -13.37 27.82 7.94
CA CYS A 185 -14.38 26.82 7.58
C CYS A 185 -13.67 25.54 7.13
N MET A 186 -14.12 24.39 7.65
CA MET A 186 -13.69 23.07 7.21
C MET A 186 -14.85 22.36 6.51
N ILE A 187 -14.71 22.14 5.20
CA ILE A 187 -15.66 21.38 4.41
C ILE A 187 -15.09 19.98 4.23
N LYS A 188 -15.83 18.97 4.67
CA LYS A 188 -15.49 17.56 4.49
C LYS A 188 -16.34 17.01 3.35
N GLN A 189 -15.69 16.46 2.34
CA GLN A 189 -16.35 15.95 1.14
C GLN A 189 -15.87 14.55 0.83
N ASN A 190 -16.77 13.59 0.83
CA ASN A 190 -16.47 12.25 0.32
C ASN A 190 -16.14 12.35 -1.17
N PHE A 191 -15.03 11.74 -1.56
CA PHE A 191 -14.55 11.78 -2.92
C PHE A 191 -14.05 10.40 -3.36
N GLU A 192 -14.56 9.92 -4.47
CA GLU A 192 -14.20 8.64 -5.07
C GLU A 192 -13.56 8.83 -6.43
N ILE A 193 -12.55 8.01 -6.72
CA ILE A 193 -11.91 8.00 -8.03
C ILE A 193 -12.84 7.31 -9.04
N SER A 194 -13.15 8.02 -10.10
CA SER A 194 -13.96 7.55 -11.22
C SER A 194 -13.40 8.09 -12.53
N SER A 195 -13.95 7.68 -13.68
CA SER A 195 -13.58 8.22 -14.99
C SER A 195 -13.76 9.74 -15.09
N ASP A 196 -14.73 10.28 -14.36
CA ASP A 196 -15.07 11.72 -14.35
C ASP A 196 -14.52 12.44 -13.10
N ALA A 197 -13.61 11.83 -12.34
CA ALA A 197 -13.13 12.35 -11.05
C ALA A 197 -12.63 13.80 -11.13
N VAL A 198 -11.84 14.15 -12.15
CA VAL A 198 -11.33 15.52 -12.35
C VAL A 198 -12.49 16.50 -12.53
N LYS A 199 -13.43 16.19 -13.41
CA LYS A 199 -14.61 17.05 -13.68
C LYS A 199 -15.50 17.20 -12.45
N ASN A 200 -15.73 16.12 -11.71
CA ASN A 200 -16.50 16.16 -10.48
C ASN A 200 -15.82 17.06 -9.44
N LEU A 201 -14.50 16.98 -9.33
CA LEU A 201 -13.74 17.82 -8.41
C LEU A 201 -13.70 19.29 -8.85
N GLU A 202 -13.63 19.57 -10.17
CA GLU A 202 -13.77 20.93 -10.69
C GLU A 202 -15.10 21.57 -10.23
N GLN A 203 -16.21 20.84 -10.28
CA GLN A 203 -17.52 21.32 -9.79
C GLN A 203 -17.53 21.56 -8.28
N ILE A 204 -16.93 20.66 -7.49
CA ILE A 204 -16.81 20.82 -6.05
C ILE A 204 -15.99 22.07 -5.71
N ILE A 205 -14.86 22.28 -6.38
CA ILE A 205 -14.00 23.45 -6.18
C ILE A 205 -14.71 24.75 -6.55
N GLN A 206 -15.47 24.78 -7.64
CA GLN A 206 -16.27 25.95 -8.07
C GLN A 206 -17.38 26.29 -7.06
N ASN A 207 -18.03 25.27 -6.50
CA ASN A 207 -19.13 25.47 -5.55
C ASN A 207 -18.64 25.83 -4.13
N THR A 208 -17.49 25.30 -3.73
CA THR A 208 -16.97 25.50 -2.37
C THR A 208 -15.99 26.65 -2.26
N GLU A 209 -15.33 27.03 -3.35
CA GLU A 209 -14.30 28.08 -3.40
C GLU A 209 -13.28 27.99 -2.24
N PRO A 210 -12.53 26.87 -2.12
CA PRO A 210 -11.60 26.68 -1.03
C PRO A 210 -10.31 27.48 -1.25
N ASP A 211 -9.67 27.88 -0.16
CA ASP A 211 -8.28 28.38 -0.17
C ASP A 211 -7.24 27.28 -0.09
N VAL A 212 -7.62 26.17 0.53
CA VAL A 212 -6.75 25.00 0.76
C VAL A 212 -7.54 23.74 0.47
N ILE A 213 -6.94 22.83 -0.27
CA ILE A 213 -7.48 21.47 -0.47
C ILE A 213 -6.51 20.47 0.12
N ILE A 214 -7.05 19.48 0.87
CA ILE A 214 -6.27 18.41 1.47
C ILE A 214 -6.80 17.07 0.95
N ALA A 215 -5.93 16.28 0.29
CA ALA A 215 -6.23 14.95 -0.20
C ALA A 215 -5.62 13.89 0.72
N LEU A 216 -6.40 12.88 1.12
CA LEU A 216 -5.95 11.83 2.04
C LEU A 216 -5.23 10.68 1.35
N GLU A 217 -5.28 10.62 0.01
CA GLU A 217 -4.69 9.56 -0.80
C GLU A 217 -3.89 10.12 -1.98
N PRO A 218 -2.83 9.41 -2.45
CA PRO A 218 -1.96 9.92 -3.50
C PRO A 218 -2.68 10.11 -4.86
N THR A 219 -3.57 9.19 -5.23
CA THR A 219 -4.37 9.31 -6.46
C THR A 219 -5.35 10.49 -6.41
N VAL A 220 -5.97 10.74 -5.25
CA VAL A 220 -6.84 11.91 -5.04
C VAL A 220 -6.04 13.20 -5.07
N LEU A 221 -4.79 13.19 -4.57
CA LEU A 221 -3.89 14.34 -4.63
C LEU A 221 -3.56 14.73 -6.08
N ASP A 222 -3.26 13.76 -6.94
CA ASP A 222 -3.00 14.02 -8.36
C ASP A 222 -4.24 14.55 -9.11
N VAL A 223 -5.41 13.95 -8.84
CA VAL A 223 -6.69 14.45 -9.40
C VAL A 223 -6.96 15.88 -8.94
N THR A 224 -6.62 16.20 -7.69
CA THR A 224 -6.78 17.56 -7.15
C THR A 224 -5.88 18.56 -7.87
N ALA A 225 -4.61 18.22 -8.06
CA ALA A 225 -3.67 19.05 -8.80
C ALA A 225 -4.14 19.31 -10.23
N GLU A 226 -4.60 18.27 -10.93
CA GLU A 226 -5.13 18.40 -12.28
C GLU A 226 -6.38 19.27 -12.35
N ALA A 227 -7.33 19.12 -11.41
CA ALA A 227 -8.55 19.92 -11.37
C ALA A 227 -8.26 21.41 -11.10
N VAL A 228 -7.40 21.71 -10.12
CA VAL A 228 -6.98 23.08 -9.79
C VAL A 228 -6.28 23.74 -10.99
N LYS A 229 -5.39 23.00 -11.64
CA LYS A 229 -4.69 23.46 -12.85
C LYS A 229 -5.64 23.78 -14.00
N ARG A 230 -6.62 22.91 -14.31
CA ARG A 230 -7.62 23.14 -15.37
C ARG A 230 -8.50 24.36 -15.09
N LEU A 231 -8.82 24.58 -13.83
CA LEU A 231 -9.57 25.76 -13.39
C LEU A 231 -8.71 27.03 -13.35
N GLN A 232 -7.40 26.95 -13.56
CA GLN A 232 -6.42 28.06 -13.48
C GLN A 232 -6.48 28.81 -12.13
N LYS A 233 -6.82 28.07 -11.04
CA LYS A 233 -6.93 28.65 -9.69
C LYS A 233 -5.61 28.52 -8.92
N ASN A 234 -4.55 29.18 -9.39
CA ASN A 234 -3.18 29.10 -8.85
C ASN A 234 -3.03 29.63 -7.40
N ASN A 235 -4.07 30.22 -6.84
CA ASN A 235 -4.10 30.70 -5.46
C ASN A 235 -4.54 29.63 -4.44
N ILE A 236 -5.02 28.48 -4.89
CA ILE A 236 -5.41 27.36 -4.02
C ILE A 236 -4.17 26.57 -3.62
N MET A 237 -3.95 26.41 -2.32
CA MET A 237 -2.89 25.54 -1.81
C MET A 237 -3.38 24.10 -1.79
N VAL A 238 -2.64 23.19 -2.42
CA VAL A 238 -2.95 21.77 -2.50
C VAL A 238 -1.96 20.97 -1.65
N TYR A 239 -2.49 20.24 -0.68
CA TYR A 239 -1.72 19.37 0.22
C TYR A 239 -2.27 17.95 0.22
N GLY A 240 -1.42 16.98 0.59
CA GLY A 240 -1.91 15.61 0.72
C GLY A 240 -0.93 14.63 1.33
N PHE A 241 -1.26 13.36 1.14
CA PHE A 241 -0.45 12.23 1.58
C PHE A 241 -0.09 11.33 0.41
N GLY A 242 1.15 10.81 0.47
CA GLY A 242 1.68 9.88 -0.51
C GLY A 242 2.21 10.54 -1.77
N MET A 243 2.66 9.70 -2.69
CA MET A 243 3.24 10.11 -3.97
C MET A 243 2.97 9.03 -5.02
N THR A 244 2.49 9.44 -6.20
CA THR A 244 2.45 8.60 -7.40
C THR A 244 3.63 8.96 -8.31
N THR A 245 3.72 8.31 -9.46
CA THR A 245 4.71 8.68 -10.51
C THR A 245 4.50 10.10 -11.08
N LYS A 246 3.31 10.68 -10.93
CA LYS A 246 2.95 12.02 -11.45
C LYS A 246 3.17 13.14 -10.43
N THR A 247 3.02 12.83 -9.15
CA THR A 247 3.11 13.81 -8.05
C THR A 247 4.37 14.68 -8.10
N PRO A 248 5.59 14.15 -8.39
CA PRO A 248 6.79 14.99 -8.52
C PRO A 248 6.64 16.13 -9.52
N SER A 249 6.07 15.86 -10.70
CA SER A 249 5.86 16.89 -11.72
C SER A 249 4.87 17.97 -11.29
N TYR A 250 3.86 17.62 -10.49
CA TYR A 250 2.93 18.61 -9.93
C TYR A 250 3.57 19.46 -8.84
N ILE A 251 4.45 18.87 -8.01
CA ILE A 251 5.20 19.61 -6.99
C ILE A 251 6.19 20.58 -7.64
N GLU A 252 6.93 20.16 -8.70
CA GLU A 252 7.85 21.02 -9.44
C GLU A 252 7.18 22.24 -10.06
N LYS A 253 5.93 22.11 -10.45
CA LYS A 253 5.14 23.17 -11.10
C LYS A 253 4.30 23.98 -10.12
N ASP A 254 4.47 23.77 -8.83
CA ASP A 254 3.67 24.36 -7.75
C ASP A 254 2.15 24.06 -7.85
N ASP A 255 1.74 23.05 -8.65
CA ASP A 255 0.36 22.55 -8.70
C ASP A 255 0.01 21.80 -7.39
N ILE A 256 1.01 21.23 -6.69
CA ILE A 256 0.93 20.69 -5.34
C ILE A 256 1.89 21.47 -4.44
N THR A 257 1.36 22.05 -3.37
CA THR A 257 2.12 22.82 -2.39
C THR A 257 3.03 21.94 -1.51
N GLY A 258 2.59 20.73 -1.22
CA GLY A 258 3.38 19.72 -0.53
C GLY A 258 2.61 18.47 -0.14
N SER A 259 3.34 17.40 0.10
CA SER A 259 2.82 16.09 0.51
C SER A 259 3.64 15.50 1.65
N VAL A 260 2.99 14.78 2.56
CA VAL A 260 3.68 13.90 3.50
C VAL A 260 3.74 12.50 2.89
N ILE A 261 4.94 12.04 2.62
CA ILE A 261 5.22 10.75 2.00
C ILE A 261 5.82 9.78 3.01
N GLN A 262 5.53 8.52 2.87
CA GLN A 262 6.19 7.43 3.59
C GLN A 262 7.27 6.80 2.71
N ASN A 263 8.23 6.10 3.32
CA ASN A 263 9.21 5.33 2.57
C ASN A 263 8.59 4.00 2.10
N ASP A 264 7.90 4.04 0.95
CA ASP A 264 7.21 2.88 0.39
C ASP A 264 8.17 1.75 -0.01
N PHE A 265 9.41 2.08 -0.45
CA PHE A 265 10.43 1.08 -0.74
C PHE A 265 10.74 0.27 0.52
N ASN A 266 11.04 0.93 1.64
CA ASN A 266 11.31 0.25 2.90
C ASN A 266 10.09 -0.49 3.43
N LEU A 267 8.89 0.03 3.23
CA LEU A 267 7.65 -0.66 3.60
C LEU A 267 7.56 -2.01 2.89
N GLY A 268 7.80 -2.06 1.58
CA GLY A 268 7.80 -3.30 0.79
C GLY A 268 8.93 -4.24 1.20
N TYR A 269 10.16 -3.72 1.25
CA TYR A 269 11.36 -4.52 1.58
C TYR A 269 11.24 -5.16 2.96
N LEU A 270 10.89 -4.39 3.99
CA LEU A 270 10.79 -4.88 5.36
C LEU A 270 9.61 -5.84 5.56
N SER A 271 8.51 -5.64 4.83
CA SER A 271 7.37 -6.58 4.88
C SER A 271 7.76 -7.96 4.33
N MET A 272 8.49 -8.01 3.23
CA MET A 272 8.98 -9.25 2.63
C MET A 272 10.01 -9.92 3.53
N ARG A 273 10.97 -9.14 4.06
CA ARG A 273 11.96 -9.65 5.02
C ARG A 273 11.30 -10.25 6.25
N LYS A 274 10.29 -9.57 6.82
CA LYS A 274 9.56 -10.07 8.00
C LYS A 274 8.81 -11.37 7.70
N ALA A 275 8.25 -11.53 6.51
CA ALA A 275 7.61 -12.78 6.10
C ALA A 275 8.62 -13.94 6.08
N MET A 276 9.83 -13.73 5.54
CA MET A 276 10.90 -14.74 5.56
C MET A 276 11.38 -15.05 6.98
N GLU A 277 11.61 -14.04 7.82
CA GLU A 277 12.00 -14.24 9.22
C GLU A 277 11.00 -15.14 9.97
N ILE A 278 9.71 -14.96 9.72
CA ILE A 278 8.66 -15.79 10.34
C ILE A 278 8.71 -17.24 9.79
N LEU A 279 8.88 -17.41 8.47
CA LEU A 279 8.96 -18.72 7.84
C LEU A 279 10.21 -19.49 8.32
N ASP A 280 11.34 -18.80 8.50
CA ASP A 280 12.60 -19.34 9.01
C ASP A 280 12.63 -19.49 10.53
N LYS A 281 11.53 -19.10 11.22
CA LYS A 281 11.40 -19.14 12.69
C LYS A 281 12.47 -18.30 13.41
N ILE A 282 12.86 -17.19 12.79
CA ILE A 282 13.76 -16.22 13.41
C ILE A 282 12.91 -15.33 14.33
N GLU A 283 13.21 -15.37 15.63
CA GLU A 283 12.58 -14.48 16.61
C GLU A 283 13.21 -13.09 16.54
N ASP A 284 12.76 -12.26 15.62
CA ASP A 284 13.03 -10.82 15.66
C ASP A 284 11.77 -10.07 16.17
N LYS A 285 11.94 -9.39 17.30
CA LYS A 285 10.86 -8.65 17.98
C LYS A 285 10.73 -7.19 17.52
N GLU A 286 11.58 -6.74 16.59
CA GLU A 286 11.49 -5.37 16.11
C GLU A 286 10.27 -5.21 15.19
N GLU A 287 9.28 -4.46 15.66
CA GLU A 287 8.23 -3.89 14.82
C GLU A 287 8.89 -2.83 13.92
N GLY A 288 8.97 -3.10 12.63
CA GLY A 288 9.53 -2.16 11.67
C GLY A 288 8.65 -0.92 11.53
N MET A 289 9.07 0.20 12.13
CA MET A 289 8.44 1.50 11.91
C MET A 289 9.00 2.14 10.65
N ILE A 290 8.12 2.51 9.73
CA ILE A 290 8.49 3.13 8.46
C ILE A 290 8.58 4.64 8.62
N ASP A 291 9.70 5.21 8.16
CA ASP A 291 9.94 6.66 8.16
C ASP A 291 9.03 7.39 7.17
N TYR A 292 8.81 8.68 7.46
CA TYR A 292 8.07 9.58 6.60
C TYR A 292 8.80 10.91 6.44
N ALA A 293 8.45 11.65 5.39
CA ALA A 293 8.99 12.99 5.13
C ALA A 293 7.91 13.92 4.57
N PHE A 294 8.04 15.22 4.85
CA PHE A 294 7.28 16.25 4.12
C PHE A 294 8.07 16.71 2.92
N VAL A 295 7.50 16.61 1.73
CA VAL A 295 8.10 17.02 0.46
C VAL A 295 7.34 18.20 -0.16
N ASN A 296 8.09 19.10 -0.77
CA ASN A 296 7.63 20.24 -1.56
C ASN A 296 8.66 20.60 -2.64
N GLY A 297 8.43 21.64 -3.44
CA GLY A 297 9.33 22.07 -4.50
C GLY A 297 10.76 22.42 -4.07
N HIS A 298 10.99 22.69 -2.78
CA HIS A 298 12.33 23.05 -2.27
C HIS A 298 13.15 21.86 -1.79
N ASN A 299 12.51 20.76 -1.33
CA ASN A 299 13.22 19.66 -0.68
C ASN A 299 13.01 18.28 -1.33
N MET A 300 12.20 18.17 -2.36
CA MET A 300 11.85 16.89 -2.98
C MET A 300 13.09 16.12 -3.48
N TYR A 301 14.11 16.82 -3.95
CA TYR A 301 15.36 16.23 -4.48
C TYR A 301 16.51 16.21 -3.48
N THR A 302 16.27 16.44 -2.20
CA THR A 302 17.32 16.28 -1.20
C THR A 302 17.65 14.80 -1.01
N LYS A 303 18.91 14.50 -0.62
CA LYS A 303 19.36 13.11 -0.40
C LYS A 303 18.54 12.37 0.66
N GLU A 304 17.91 13.08 1.58
CA GLU A 304 17.07 12.52 2.64
C GLU A 304 15.72 12.03 2.11
N ASN A 305 15.19 12.70 1.06
CA ASN A 305 13.89 12.40 0.48
C ASN A 305 13.95 11.50 -0.77
N GLN A 306 15.16 11.13 -1.22
CA GLN A 306 15.42 10.22 -2.34
C GLN A 306 15.76 8.78 -1.92
N ARG A 307 15.66 8.47 -0.61
CA ARG A 307 15.95 7.14 -0.05
C ARG A 307 14.70 6.34 0.20
#